data_57e947655a0be700bec60bd89046c7f6
#
_entry.id   57e947655a0be700bec60bd89046c7f6
#
_cell.length_a   1.000
_cell.length_b   1.000
_cell.length_c   1.000
_cell.angle_alpha   90.00
_cell.angle_beta   90.00
_cell.angle_gamma   90.00
#
_symmetry.space_group_name_H-M   'P 1'
#
loop_
_entity.id
_entity.type
_entity.pdbx_description
1 polymer ?
#
loop_
_entity_poly.entity_id
_entity_poly.type
_entity_poly.pdbx_seq_one_letter_code
_entity_poly.pdbx_strand_id
1 'polypeptide(L)'
;MASKEDERKRFEVELEFVQCLSNPHYLNFLAQRGYFEDQAFVNYLEYLLYWKEPSYAKFLKYPQCLMFLELLQYEKFRKELVNPGCAKFVDEQQLLHWQYYSYKRRQVKVPHPDDHAR
;
A
#
# COMPACT_ATOMS: atom_id res chain seq x y z
N MET A 1 25.33 16.52 -0.35
CA MET A 1 25.11 15.45 -1.30
C MET A 1 25.13 14.10 -0.56
N ALA A 2 24.11 13.30 -0.78
CA ALA A 2 24.02 12.03 -0.08
C ALA A 2 25.02 11.03 -0.66
N SER A 3 25.64 10.25 0.20
CA SER A 3 26.54 9.19 -0.23
C SER A 3 25.71 8.02 -0.76
N LYS A 4 26.35 7.07 -1.45
CA LYS A 4 25.67 5.86 -1.91
C LYS A 4 25.10 5.07 -0.74
N GLU A 5 25.80 5.08 0.38
CA GLU A 5 25.31 4.38 1.56
C GLU A 5 24.08 5.05 2.15
N ASP A 6 24.05 6.38 2.15
CA ASP A 6 22.87 7.10 2.62
C ASP A 6 21.68 6.83 1.71
N GLU A 7 21.90 6.77 0.41
CA GLU A 7 20.84 6.46 -0.53
C GLU A 7 20.31 5.05 -0.33
N ARG A 8 21.19 4.10 -0.05
CA ARG A 8 20.77 2.73 0.20
C ARG A 8 19.96 2.63 1.48
N LYS A 9 20.39 3.33 2.53
CA LYS A 9 19.64 3.34 3.79
C LYS A 9 18.27 3.93 3.60
N ARG A 10 18.19 5.02 2.85
CA ARG A 10 16.90 5.64 2.57
C ARG A 10 16.00 4.66 1.80
N PHE A 11 16.57 3.99 0.82
CA PHE A 11 15.83 2.99 0.05
C PHE A 11 15.27 1.89 0.97
N GLU A 12 16.12 1.37 1.84
CA GLU A 12 15.70 0.30 2.74
C GLU A 12 14.62 0.74 3.72
N VAL A 13 14.77 1.93 4.27
CA VAL A 13 13.79 2.47 5.21
C VAL A 13 12.45 2.67 4.52
N GLU A 14 12.46 3.23 3.33
CA GLU A 14 11.23 3.49 2.60
C GLU A 14 10.58 2.19 2.15
N LEU A 15 11.38 1.20 1.76
CA LEU A 15 10.87 -0.10 1.38
C LEU A 15 10.11 -0.73 2.53
N GLU A 16 10.69 -0.74 3.72
CA GLU A 16 10.05 -1.32 4.88
C GLU A 16 8.78 -0.56 5.26
N PHE A 17 8.85 0.75 5.22
CA PHE A 17 7.69 1.55 5.57
C PHE A 17 6.52 1.29 4.61
N VAL A 18 6.81 1.29 3.31
CA VAL A 18 5.77 1.07 2.33
C VAL A 18 5.13 -0.31 2.52
N GLN A 19 5.95 -1.32 2.80
CA GLN A 19 5.43 -2.66 3.03
C GLN A 19 4.54 -2.74 4.27
N CYS A 20 4.85 -1.96 5.29
CA CYS A 20 4.02 -1.92 6.49
C CYS A 20 2.62 -1.38 6.22
N LEU A 21 2.46 -0.61 5.14
CA LEU A 21 1.15 -0.06 4.80
C LEU A 21 0.16 -1.14 4.38
N SER A 22 0.61 -2.36 4.14
CA SER A 22 -0.29 -3.45 3.82
C SER A 22 -1.09 -3.92 5.02
N ASN A 23 -0.72 -3.47 6.22
CA ASN A 23 -1.39 -3.86 7.45
C ASN A 23 -2.37 -2.77 7.90
N PRO A 24 -3.69 -3.01 7.79
CA PRO A 24 -4.69 -2.01 8.17
C PRO A 24 -4.61 -1.58 9.63
N HIS A 25 -4.17 -2.48 10.48
CA HIS A 25 -4.05 -2.13 11.92
C HIS A 25 -2.91 -1.16 12.15
N TYR A 26 -1.85 -1.26 11.36
CA TYR A 26 -0.78 -0.28 11.43
C TYR A 26 -1.29 1.08 10.94
N LEU A 27 -2.12 1.10 9.89
CA LEU A 27 -2.71 2.34 9.42
C LEU A 27 -3.57 2.98 10.49
N ASN A 28 -4.34 2.16 11.21
CA ASN A 28 -5.14 2.66 12.31
C ASN A 28 -4.25 3.25 13.40
N PHE A 29 -3.14 2.58 13.69
CA PHE A 29 -2.17 3.08 14.67
C PHE A 29 -1.66 4.47 14.28
N LEU A 30 -1.29 4.64 13.02
CA LEU A 30 -0.82 5.94 12.54
C LEU A 30 -1.90 7.01 12.67
N ALA A 31 -3.14 6.63 12.36
CA ALA A 31 -4.25 7.56 12.46
C ALA A 31 -4.49 7.97 13.92
N GLN A 32 -4.44 7.00 14.83
CA GLN A 32 -4.64 7.28 16.25
C GLN A 32 -3.56 8.19 16.81
N ARG A 33 -2.36 8.11 16.25
CA ARG A 33 -1.24 8.95 16.69
C ARG A 33 -1.23 10.32 16.04
N GLY A 34 -2.20 10.60 15.14
CA GLY A 34 -2.30 11.91 14.52
C GLY A 34 -1.37 12.14 13.35
N TYR A 35 -0.71 11.10 12.85
CA TYR A 35 0.21 11.28 11.73
C TYR A 35 -0.49 11.82 10.48
N PHE A 36 -1.74 11.42 10.25
CA PHE A 36 -2.43 11.86 9.03
C PHE A 36 -2.93 13.30 9.10
N GLU A 37 -2.79 13.93 10.26
CA GLU A 37 -3.12 15.36 10.39
C GLU A 37 -1.90 16.22 10.19
N ASP A 38 -0.73 15.62 10.08
CA ASP A 38 0.53 16.33 9.84
C ASP A 38 0.73 16.46 8.34
N GLN A 39 0.72 17.70 7.84
CA GLN A 39 0.85 17.92 6.41
C GLN A 39 2.17 17.39 5.85
N ALA A 40 3.23 17.48 6.64
CA ALA A 40 4.52 16.96 6.19
C ALA A 40 4.46 15.47 5.96
N PHE A 41 3.75 14.74 6.83
CA PHE A 41 3.60 13.30 6.68
C PHE A 41 2.73 12.97 5.45
N VAL A 42 1.67 13.74 5.24
CA VAL A 42 0.82 13.55 4.06
C VAL A 42 1.62 13.78 2.79
N ASN A 43 2.47 14.82 2.79
CA ASN A 43 3.34 15.08 1.65
C ASN A 43 4.31 13.93 1.42
N TYR A 44 4.78 13.32 2.49
CA TYR A 44 5.67 12.17 2.38
C TYR A 44 4.96 10.99 1.73
N LEU A 45 3.68 10.78 2.06
CA LEU A 45 2.91 9.72 1.44
C LEU A 45 2.77 9.94 -0.07
N GLU A 46 2.63 11.19 -0.48
CA GLU A 46 2.56 11.52 -1.91
C GLU A 46 3.91 11.24 -2.58
N TYR A 47 4.98 11.64 -1.91
CA TYR A 47 6.33 11.37 -2.41
C TYR A 47 6.55 9.87 -2.64
N LEU A 48 6.03 9.03 -1.76
CA LEU A 48 6.24 7.59 -1.85
C LEU A 48 5.52 6.93 -3.03
N LEU A 49 4.67 7.66 -3.74
CA LEU A 49 3.99 7.09 -4.90
C LEU A 49 4.95 6.61 -5.98
N TYR A 50 6.22 7.02 -5.93
CA TYR A 50 7.18 6.52 -6.89
C TYR A 50 7.37 4.99 -6.78
N TRP A 51 6.98 4.40 -5.65
CA TRP A 51 7.06 2.95 -5.48
C TRP A 51 6.11 2.20 -6.40
N LYS A 52 5.20 2.90 -7.06
CA LYS A 52 4.33 2.27 -8.06
C LYS A 52 5.08 1.92 -9.34
N GLU A 53 6.23 2.52 -9.55
CA GLU A 53 7.03 2.22 -10.73
C GLU A 53 7.53 0.78 -10.68
N PRO A 54 7.46 0.05 -11.82
CA PRO A 54 7.85 -1.36 -11.83
C PRO A 54 9.26 -1.61 -11.31
N SER A 55 10.18 -0.68 -11.54
CA SER A 55 11.55 -0.85 -11.09
C SER A 55 11.68 -0.87 -9.58
N TYR A 56 10.72 -0.29 -8.88
CA TYR A 56 10.67 -0.29 -7.42
C TYR A 56 9.66 -1.29 -6.89
N ALA A 57 8.51 -1.40 -7.55
CA ALA A 57 7.44 -2.28 -7.09
C ALA A 57 7.88 -3.73 -7.01
N LYS A 58 8.85 -4.13 -7.82
CA LYS A 58 9.34 -5.50 -7.84
C LYS A 58 9.97 -5.93 -6.50
N PHE A 59 10.36 -4.98 -5.67
CA PHE A 59 10.94 -5.29 -4.37
C PHE A 59 9.88 -5.53 -3.28
N LEU A 60 8.62 -5.21 -3.56
CA LEU A 60 7.57 -5.28 -2.57
C LEU A 60 7.04 -6.72 -2.46
N LYS A 61 7.03 -7.24 -1.23
CA LYS A 61 6.48 -8.56 -0.97
C LYS A 61 4.95 -8.57 -1.00
N TYR A 62 4.36 -7.44 -0.62
CA TYR A 62 2.91 -7.32 -0.51
C TYR A 62 2.43 -6.20 -1.41
N PRO A 63 2.16 -6.50 -2.70
CA PRO A 63 1.76 -5.46 -3.65
C PRO A 63 0.53 -4.66 -3.24
N GLN A 64 -0.33 -5.24 -2.39
CA GLN A 64 -1.51 -4.51 -1.93
C GLN A 64 -1.15 -3.26 -1.14
N CYS A 65 0.10 -3.14 -0.67
CA CYS A 65 0.52 -1.92 0.02
C CYS A 65 0.42 -0.71 -0.90
N LEU A 66 0.58 -0.92 -2.20
CA LEU A 66 0.45 0.17 -3.16
C LEU A 66 -0.99 0.66 -3.28
N MET A 67 -1.94 -0.26 -3.15
CA MET A 67 -3.34 0.13 -3.14
C MET A 67 -3.64 1.02 -1.95
N PHE A 68 -3.15 0.63 -0.78
CA PHE A 68 -3.35 1.46 0.42
C PHE A 68 -2.63 2.79 0.30
N LEU A 69 -1.44 2.79 -0.30
CA LEU A 69 -0.71 4.03 -0.49
C LEU A 69 -1.52 5.00 -1.35
N GLU A 70 -2.17 4.48 -2.39
CA GLU A 70 -3.02 5.32 -3.22
C GLU A 70 -4.25 5.82 -2.44
N LEU A 71 -4.88 4.94 -1.66
CA LEU A 71 -6.04 5.34 -0.87
C LEU A 71 -5.67 6.39 0.15
N LEU A 72 -4.46 6.34 0.68
CA LEU A 72 -4.00 7.30 1.67
C LEU A 72 -3.84 8.71 1.09
N GLN A 73 -3.88 8.86 -0.23
CA GLN A 73 -3.86 10.17 -0.83
C GLN A 73 -5.18 10.92 -0.63
N TYR A 74 -6.23 10.22 -0.27
CA TYR A 74 -7.55 10.82 -0.09
C TYR A 74 -7.81 11.10 1.38
N GLU A 75 -8.16 12.34 1.67
CA GLU A 75 -8.41 12.77 3.04
C GLU A 75 -9.52 11.97 3.69
N LYS A 76 -10.56 11.66 2.95
CA LYS A 76 -11.68 10.91 3.50
C LYS A 76 -11.24 9.56 4.03
N PHE A 77 -10.39 8.86 3.28
CA PHE A 77 -9.89 7.57 3.71
C PHE A 77 -9.06 7.70 4.99
N ARG A 78 -8.20 8.71 5.02
CA ARG A 78 -7.36 8.94 6.20
C ARG A 78 -8.18 9.20 7.45
N LYS A 79 -9.27 9.96 7.30
CA LYS A 79 -10.13 10.28 8.44
C LYS A 79 -10.86 9.05 8.98
N GLU A 80 -11.25 8.16 8.09
CA GLU A 80 -11.96 6.96 8.52
C GLU A 80 -11.06 5.98 9.25
N LEU A 81 -9.77 6.03 9.01
CA LEU A 81 -8.84 5.10 9.64
C LEU A 81 -8.70 5.30 11.14
N VAL A 82 -9.15 6.43 11.67
CA VAL A 82 -9.14 6.66 13.12
C VAL A 82 -10.06 5.65 13.83
N ASN A 83 -11.07 5.18 13.13
CA ASN A 83 -12.05 4.25 13.69
C ASN A 83 -11.49 2.81 13.67
N PRO A 84 -11.32 2.15 14.83
CA PRO A 84 -10.80 0.79 14.83
C PRO A 84 -11.65 -0.21 14.05
N GLY A 85 -12.97 0.03 13.99
CA GLY A 85 -13.85 -0.82 13.19
C GLY A 85 -13.53 -0.74 11.72
N CYS A 86 -13.03 0.41 11.27
CA CYS A 86 -12.62 0.57 9.88
C CYS A 86 -11.44 -0.33 9.55
N ALA A 87 -10.48 -0.43 10.47
CA ALA A 87 -9.31 -1.28 10.24
C ALA A 87 -9.73 -2.73 10.05
N LYS A 88 -10.67 -3.19 10.87
CA LYS A 88 -11.16 -4.57 10.75
C LYS A 88 -11.87 -4.77 9.41
N PHE A 89 -12.71 -3.81 9.03
CA PHE A 89 -13.44 -3.89 7.77
C PHE A 89 -12.47 -3.92 6.59
N VAL A 90 -11.46 -3.07 6.62
CA VAL A 90 -10.49 -2.99 5.54
C VAL A 90 -9.70 -4.29 5.46
N ASP A 91 -9.37 -4.88 6.61
CA ASP A 91 -8.64 -6.14 6.65
C ASP A 91 -9.44 -7.24 5.97
N GLU A 92 -10.75 -7.32 6.24
CA GLU A 92 -11.61 -8.29 5.60
C GLU A 92 -11.71 -8.06 4.09
N GLN A 93 -11.85 -6.81 3.70
CA GLN A 93 -11.92 -6.46 2.28
C GLN A 93 -10.61 -6.77 1.57
N GLN A 94 -9.50 -6.56 2.25
CA GLN A 94 -8.19 -6.87 1.69
C GLN A 94 -8.08 -8.36 1.40
N LEU A 95 -8.55 -9.20 2.31
CA LEU A 95 -8.51 -10.64 2.11
C LEU A 95 -9.35 -11.03 0.90
N LEU A 96 -10.57 -10.51 0.79
CA LEU A 96 -11.44 -10.80 -0.33
C LEU A 96 -10.83 -10.31 -1.64
N HIS A 97 -10.26 -9.11 -1.61
CA HIS A 97 -9.62 -8.55 -2.79
C HIS A 97 -8.46 -9.44 -3.23
N TRP A 98 -7.66 -9.89 -2.28
CA TRP A 98 -6.50 -10.73 -2.59
C TRP A 98 -6.95 -12.07 -3.17
N GLN A 99 -7.99 -12.66 -2.62
CA GLN A 99 -8.50 -13.94 -3.11
C GLN A 99 -9.03 -13.78 -4.54
N TYR A 100 -9.74 -12.70 -4.80
CA TYR A 100 -10.25 -12.43 -6.13
C TYR A 100 -9.12 -12.22 -7.13
N TYR A 101 -8.12 -11.46 -6.73
CA TYR A 101 -6.97 -11.18 -7.57
C TYR A 101 -6.22 -12.47 -7.91
N SER A 102 -6.02 -13.32 -6.91
CA SER A 102 -5.33 -14.58 -7.12
C SER A 102 -6.11 -15.50 -8.05
N TYR A 103 -7.42 -15.51 -7.90
CA TYR A 103 -8.29 -16.28 -8.77
C TYR A 103 -8.17 -15.82 -10.21
N LYS A 104 -8.21 -14.52 -10.42
CA LYS A 104 -8.09 -13.98 -11.77
C LYS A 104 -6.73 -14.26 -12.37
N ARG A 105 -5.70 -14.21 -11.58
CA ARG A 105 -4.36 -14.52 -12.08
C ARG A 105 -4.26 -15.97 -12.54
N ARG A 106 -4.87 -16.87 -11.80
CA ARG A 106 -4.87 -18.28 -12.20
C ARG A 106 -5.60 -18.48 -13.51
N GLN A 107 -6.70 -17.77 -13.70
CA GLN A 107 -7.44 -17.87 -14.95
C GLN A 107 -6.65 -17.33 -16.13
N VAL A 108 -5.93 -16.25 -15.91
CA VAL A 108 -5.11 -15.66 -16.97
C VAL A 108 -3.98 -16.62 -17.37
N LYS A 109 -3.42 -17.34 -16.39
CA LYS A 109 -2.34 -18.28 -16.67
C LYS A 109 -2.78 -19.49 -17.47
N VAL A 110 -4.02 -19.90 -17.30
CA VAL A 110 -4.55 -21.01 -18.09
C VAL A 110 -4.70 -20.51 -19.52
N PRO A 111 -4.13 -21.22 -20.51
CA PRO A 111 -4.26 -20.79 -21.90
C PRO A 111 -5.70 -20.90 -22.34
N HIS A 112 -6.39 -19.80 -22.23
CA HIS A 112 -7.80 -19.73 -22.47
C HIS A 112 -8.08 -18.52 -23.34
N PRO A 113 -8.72 -18.69 -24.47
CA PRO A 113 -8.92 -17.59 -25.39
C PRO A 113 -9.76 -16.48 -24.81
N ASP A 114 -10.55 -16.75 -23.80
CA ASP A 114 -11.46 -15.77 -23.22
C ASP A 114 -10.92 -15.10 -21.97
N ASP A 115 -9.66 -15.37 -21.61
CA ASP A 115 -9.11 -14.80 -20.38
C ASP A 115 -9.25 -13.30 -20.35
N HIS A 116 -9.06 -12.67 -21.49
CA HIS A 116 -9.07 -11.22 -21.55
C HIS A 116 -10.48 -10.65 -21.70
N ALA A 117 -11.43 -11.50 -21.92
CA ALA A 117 -12.80 -11.09 -22.06
C ALA A 117 -13.46 -10.79 -20.72
N ARG A 118 -12.79 -11.14 -19.66
CA ARG A 118 -13.33 -10.91 -18.32
C ARG A 118 -12.94 -9.57 -17.75
#